data_6c196c30ceed53fb022b4344e3bb232c
#
_entry.id   6c196c30ceed53fb022b4344e3bb232c
#
_cell.length_a   1.000
_cell.length_b   1.000
_cell.length_c   1.000
_cell.angle_alpha   90.00
_cell.angle_beta   90.00
_cell.angle_gamma   90.00
#
_symmetry.space_group_name_H-M   'P 1'
#
loop_
_entity.id
_entity.type
_entity.pdbx_description
1 polymer ?
#
loop_
_entity_poly.entity_id
_entity_poly.type
_entity_poly.pdbx_seq_one_letter_code
_entity_poly.pdbx_strand_id
1 'polypeptide(L)'
;MAPIRPKYISFDCYGTLINFDMAGAARDLYGDRLDAQAMDKFIRNFSAYRLDEIMGAWKPYADVVHNSLSRACKANGVTFKDEDAQMVYERVPTWGPHPDVPAGLAKVAKEIPLVILSNAMNAQIMSNVEKLGAPFHKVYTAEQAQAYKPRFQAFEYMFDMLGCGPEDMLHVSSSFRYDLMSAHDLGIKNKVWVNRGHEPANPYYGYTEIADISGLPGVVGL
;
A
#
# COMPACT_ATOMS: atom_id res chain seq x y z
N MET A 1 -17.80 -18.30 11.12
CA MET A 1 -16.60 -18.19 11.97
C MET A 1 -16.92 -17.27 13.13
N ALA A 2 -16.29 -17.43 14.30
CA ALA A 2 -16.41 -16.44 15.37
C ALA A 2 -15.78 -15.11 14.90
N PRO A 3 -16.35 -13.96 15.30
CA PRO A 3 -15.80 -12.67 14.92
C PRO A 3 -14.37 -12.46 15.47
N ILE A 4 -13.50 -11.90 14.65
CA ILE A 4 -12.13 -11.58 15.03
C ILE A 4 -12.15 -10.32 15.93
N ARG A 5 -11.49 -10.38 17.09
CA ARG A 5 -11.39 -9.25 18.03
C ARG A 5 -9.92 -8.91 18.28
N PRO A 6 -9.25 -8.21 17.33
CA PRO A 6 -7.86 -7.82 17.47
C PRO A 6 -7.75 -6.62 18.43
N LYS A 7 -6.55 -6.42 18.98
CA LYS A 7 -6.22 -5.20 19.74
C LYS A 7 -6.08 -3.99 18.81
N TYR A 8 -5.55 -4.21 17.59
CA TYR A 8 -5.39 -3.21 16.56
C TYR A 8 -5.77 -3.77 15.18
N ILE A 9 -6.30 -2.91 14.31
CA ILE A 9 -6.39 -3.19 12.88
C ILE A 9 -5.32 -2.36 12.18
N SER A 10 -4.34 -3.02 11.57
CA SER A 10 -3.33 -2.36 10.74
C SER A 10 -3.68 -2.44 9.27
N PHE A 11 -3.43 -1.36 8.54
CA PHE A 11 -3.74 -1.24 7.12
C PHE A 11 -2.50 -0.89 6.31
N ASP A 12 -2.34 -1.53 5.15
CA ASP A 12 -1.67 -0.88 4.05
C ASP A 12 -2.50 0.33 3.57
N CYS A 13 -1.82 1.36 3.06
CA CYS A 13 -2.50 2.60 2.66
C CYS A 13 -2.68 2.68 1.14
N TYR A 14 -1.57 2.70 0.39
CA TYR A 14 -1.59 2.98 -1.04
C TYR A 14 -1.95 1.74 -1.87
N GLY A 15 -3.07 1.80 -2.57
CA GLY A 15 -3.67 0.68 -3.31
C GLY A 15 -4.72 -0.07 -2.49
N THR A 16 -4.70 0.01 -1.17
CA THR A 16 -5.69 -0.61 -0.27
C THR A 16 -6.78 0.39 0.14
N LEU A 17 -6.38 1.50 0.76
CA LEU A 17 -7.29 2.58 1.21
C LEU A 17 -7.34 3.74 0.20
N ILE A 18 -6.18 4.16 -0.29
CA ILE A 18 -6.03 5.23 -1.29
C ILE A 18 -5.97 4.62 -2.69
N ASN A 19 -6.72 5.20 -3.61
CA ASN A 19 -6.63 4.87 -5.03
C ASN A 19 -5.30 5.37 -5.61
N PHE A 20 -4.29 4.51 -5.54
CA PHE A 20 -2.90 4.79 -5.86
C PHE A 20 -2.63 4.62 -7.37
N ASP A 21 -2.92 5.67 -8.16
CA ASP A 21 -2.94 5.61 -9.62
C ASP A 21 -1.60 5.97 -10.29
N MET A 22 -0.56 5.18 -9.99
CA MET A 22 0.72 5.29 -10.71
C MET A 22 0.62 4.96 -12.19
N ALA A 23 -0.31 4.10 -12.58
CA ALA A 23 -0.53 3.74 -13.97
C ALA A 23 -1.11 4.92 -14.76
N GLY A 24 -2.09 5.62 -14.21
CA GLY A 24 -2.64 6.85 -14.79
C GLY A 24 -1.59 7.94 -14.91
N ALA A 25 -0.78 8.14 -13.86
CA ALA A 25 0.32 9.10 -13.90
C ALA A 25 1.32 8.80 -15.04
N ALA A 26 1.67 7.52 -15.26
CA ALA A 26 2.53 7.13 -16.37
C ALA A 26 1.86 7.33 -17.74
N ARG A 27 0.56 7.04 -17.88
CA ARG A 27 -0.19 7.26 -19.11
C ARG A 27 -0.25 8.75 -19.48
N ASP A 28 -0.44 9.62 -18.52
CA ASP A 28 -0.49 11.08 -18.75
C ASP A 28 0.84 11.63 -19.26
N LEU A 29 1.97 11.04 -18.84
CA LEU A 29 3.31 11.49 -19.24
C LEU A 29 3.82 10.90 -20.56
N TYR A 30 3.42 9.67 -20.87
CA TYR A 30 4.02 8.90 -21.97
C TYR A 30 2.98 8.39 -22.99
N GLY A 31 1.68 8.67 -22.80
CA GLY A 31 0.60 8.15 -23.62
C GLY A 31 0.63 8.61 -25.08
N ASP A 32 1.22 9.76 -25.35
CA ASP A 32 1.46 10.29 -26.71
C ASP A 32 2.71 9.71 -27.39
N ARG A 33 3.54 8.98 -26.65
CA ARG A 33 4.82 8.43 -27.11
C ARG A 33 4.80 6.92 -27.28
N LEU A 34 3.79 6.25 -26.77
CA LEU A 34 3.64 4.80 -26.76
C LEU A 34 2.24 4.40 -27.24
N ASP A 35 2.15 3.38 -28.10
CA ASP A 35 0.86 2.76 -28.37
C ASP A 35 0.33 1.99 -27.15
N ALA A 36 -0.91 1.50 -27.23
CA ALA A 36 -1.58 0.84 -26.10
C ALA A 36 -0.80 -0.38 -25.57
N GLN A 37 -0.26 -1.22 -26.46
CA GLN A 37 0.48 -2.42 -26.08
C GLN A 37 1.83 -2.07 -25.42
N ALA A 38 2.54 -1.11 -25.98
CA ALA A 38 3.80 -0.61 -25.43
C ALA A 38 3.57 0.08 -24.08
N MET A 39 2.48 0.84 -23.92
CA MET A 39 2.09 1.46 -22.67
C MET A 39 1.80 0.43 -21.56
N ASP A 40 1.07 -0.64 -21.87
CA ASP A 40 0.82 -1.70 -20.88
C ASP A 40 2.11 -2.40 -20.45
N LYS A 41 3.06 -2.60 -21.37
CA LYS A 41 4.39 -3.12 -21.06
C LYS A 41 5.17 -2.14 -20.18
N PHE A 42 5.12 -0.85 -20.50
CA PHE A 42 5.78 0.22 -19.73
C PHE A 42 5.28 0.25 -18.29
N ILE A 43 3.96 0.21 -18.07
CA ILE A 43 3.32 0.21 -16.74
C ILE A 43 3.74 -1.02 -15.93
N ARG A 44 3.74 -2.21 -16.56
CA ARG A 44 4.24 -3.43 -15.90
C ARG A 44 5.70 -3.30 -15.47
N ASN A 45 6.56 -2.79 -16.36
CA ASN A 45 7.97 -2.58 -16.07
C ASN A 45 8.15 -1.55 -14.95
N PHE A 46 7.43 -0.42 -14.99
CA PHE A 46 7.50 0.61 -13.95
C PHE A 46 7.06 0.06 -12.59
N SER A 47 5.99 -0.72 -12.53
CA SER A 47 5.55 -1.39 -11.30
C SER A 47 6.58 -2.38 -10.77
N ALA A 48 7.14 -3.22 -11.65
CA ALA A 48 8.16 -4.21 -11.27
C ALA A 48 9.45 -3.56 -10.77
N TYR A 49 9.91 -2.50 -11.45
CA TYR A 49 11.11 -1.77 -11.01
C TYR A 49 10.90 -1.02 -9.70
N ARG A 50 9.70 -0.48 -9.42
CA ARG A 50 9.42 0.11 -8.08
C ARG A 50 9.54 -0.93 -6.97
N LEU A 51 9.03 -2.14 -7.18
CA LEU A 51 9.19 -3.23 -6.22
C LEU A 51 10.68 -3.59 -6.05
N ASP A 52 11.41 -3.74 -7.14
CA ASP A 52 12.84 -4.06 -7.11
C ASP A 52 13.67 -2.98 -6.37
N GLU A 53 13.38 -1.70 -6.62
CA GLU A 53 14.07 -0.58 -5.96
C GLU A 53 13.86 -0.55 -4.43
N ILE A 54 12.66 -0.85 -3.95
CA ILE A 54 12.40 -0.88 -2.50
C ILE A 54 12.96 -2.10 -1.79
N MET A 55 13.25 -3.18 -2.51
CA MET A 55 13.90 -4.37 -1.95
C MET A 55 15.42 -4.18 -1.76
N GLY A 56 15.99 -3.17 -2.37
CA GLY A 56 17.39 -2.81 -2.23
C GLY A 56 17.72 -2.09 -0.91
N ALA A 57 18.87 -1.41 -0.90
CA ALA A 57 19.24 -0.52 0.21
C ALA A 57 18.20 0.58 0.40
N TRP A 58 17.98 1.00 1.65
CA TRP A 58 17.08 2.10 1.95
C TRP A 58 17.42 3.36 1.13
N LYS A 59 16.40 3.99 0.60
CA LYS A 59 16.45 5.28 -0.09
C LYS A 59 15.08 5.97 0.03
N PRO A 60 15.01 7.32 -0.06
CA PRO A 60 13.73 8.03 -0.11
C PRO A 60 12.86 7.58 -1.29
N TYR A 61 11.54 7.67 -1.15
CA TYR A 61 10.62 7.23 -2.21
C TYR A 61 10.73 8.04 -3.50
N ALA A 62 11.19 9.29 -3.42
CA ALA A 62 11.52 10.09 -4.62
C ALA A 62 12.57 9.38 -5.48
N ASP A 63 13.63 8.85 -4.86
CA ASP A 63 14.69 8.10 -5.56
C ASP A 63 14.15 6.77 -6.12
N VAL A 64 13.23 6.11 -5.40
CA VAL A 64 12.55 4.90 -5.89
C VAL A 64 11.76 5.21 -7.16
N VAL A 65 10.99 6.30 -7.18
CA VAL A 65 10.22 6.73 -8.36
C VAL A 65 11.14 7.10 -9.50
N HIS A 66 12.17 7.92 -9.24
CA HIS A 66 13.17 8.35 -10.24
C HIS A 66 13.85 7.15 -10.90
N ASN A 67 14.45 6.26 -10.11
CA ASN A 67 15.20 5.12 -10.60
C ASN A 67 14.29 4.14 -11.38
N SER A 68 13.12 3.83 -10.83
CA SER A 68 12.20 2.89 -11.47
C SER A 68 11.63 3.43 -12.79
N LEU A 69 11.33 4.74 -12.85
CA LEU A 69 10.83 5.38 -14.07
C LEU A 69 11.94 5.46 -15.14
N SER A 70 13.15 5.84 -14.75
CA SER A 70 14.33 5.85 -15.64
C SER A 70 14.59 4.47 -16.25
N ARG A 71 14.53 3.41 -15.40
CA ARG A 71 14.69 2.02 -15.85
C ARG A 71 13.55 1.59 -16.77
N ALA A 72 12.31 1.99 -16.50
CA ALA A 72 11.16 1.71 -17.37
C ALA A 72 11.31 2.40 -18.73
N CYS A 73 11.71 3.66 -18.74
CA CYS A 73 12.00 4.40 -19.97
C CYS A 73 13.08 3.70 -20.82
N LYS A 74 14.21 3.34 -20.20
CA LYS A 74 15.30 2.62 -20.85
C LYS A 74 14.83 1.29 -21.46
N ALA A 75 14.05 0.51 -20.70
CA ALA A 75 13.56 -0.81 -21.13
C ALA A 75 12.54 -0.76 -22.29
N ASN A 76 11.93 0.41 -22.51
CA ASN A 76 10.90 0.60 -23.55
C ASN A 76 11.33 1.60 -24.63
N GLY A 77 12.60 2.05 -24.64
CA GLY A 77 13.12 2.97 -25.66
C GLY A 77 12.51 4.38 -25.61
N VAL A 78 12.06 4.83 -24.45
CA VAL A 78 11.47 6.14 -24.23
C VAL A 78 12.51 7.06 -23.56
N THR A 79 12.56 8.33 -24.00
CA THR A 79 13.43 9.31 -23.36
C THR A 79 12.93 9.63 -21.95
N PHE A 80 13.78 9.46 -20.95
CA PHE A 80 13.54 9.82 -19.57
C PHE A 80 13.90 11.29 -19.31
N LYS A 81 13.14 11.94 -18.46
CA LYS A 81 13.43 13.28 -17.93
C LYS A 81 13.24 13.26 -16.41
N ASP A 82 14.12 13.95 -15.69
CA ASP A 82 14.05 14.06 -14.22
C ASP A 82 12.73 14.68 -13.75
N GLU A 83 12.24 15.67 -14.52
CA GLU A 83 10.97 16.35 -14.24
C GLU A 83 9.78 15.39 -14.28
N ASP A 84 9.81 14.36 -15.16
CA ASP A 84 8.75 13.36 -15.24
C ASP A 84 8.64 12.55 -13.91
N ALA A 85 9.78 12.21 -13.30
CA ALA A 85 9.82 11.53 -12.00
C ALA A 85 9.31 12.42 -10.87
N GLN A 86 9.70 13.67 -10.86
CA GLN A 86 9.23 14.66 -9.90
C GLN A 86 7.70 14.84 -10.00
N MET A 87 7.15 14.97 -11.22
CA MET A 87 5.71 15.09 -11.45
C MET A 87 4.94 13.86 -10.94
N VAL A 88 5.45 12.63 -11.15
CA VAL A 88 4.83 11.42 -10.60
C VAL A 88 4.87 11.42 -9.07
N TYR A 89 5.98 11.79 -8.47
CA TYR A 89 6.15 11.84 -7.03
C TYR A 89 5.20 12.85 -6.36
N GLU A 90 5.03 14.03 -6.97
CA GLU A 90 4.16 15.10 -6.47
C GLU A 90 2.66 14.76 -6.58
N ARG A 91 2.27 13.80 -7.42
CA ARG A 91 0.88 13.33 -7.48
C ARG A 91 0.47 12.51 -6.27
N VAL A 92 1.40 11.85 -5.57
CA VAL A 92 1.08 10.92 -4.47
C VAL A 92 0.18 11.56 -3.39
N PRO A 93 0.44 12.75 -2.85
CA PRO A 93 -0.41 13.38 -1.84
C PRO A 93 -1.76 13.87 -2.39
N THR A 94 -1.94 13.92 -3.72
CA THR A 94 -3.19 14.40 -4.32
C THR A 94 -4.29 13.33 -4.38
N TRP A 95 -3.93 12.04 -4.39
CA TRP A 95 -4.90 10.95 -4.50
C TRP A 95 -5.80 10.84 -3.27
N GLY A 96 -7.03 10.41 -3.52
CA GLY A 96 -8.06 10.21 -2.51
C GLY A 96 -8.32 8.73 -2.21
N PRO A 97 -9.20 8.45 -1.25
CA PRO A 97 -9.61 7.09 -0.92
C PRO A 97 -10.44 6.45 -2.03
N HIS A 98 -10.47 5.12 -2.05
CA HIS A 98 -11.53 4.40 -2.76
C HIS A 98 -12.90 4.76 -2.14
N PRO A 99 -14.00 4.76 -2.92
CA PRO A 99 -15.32 5.24 -2.46
C PRO A 99 -15.88 4.51 -1.24
N ASP A 100 -15.52 3.23 -1.07
CA ASP A 100 -15.96 2.35 0.02
C ASP A 100 -15.26 2.63 1.37
N VAL A 101 -14.11 3.30 1.32
CA VAL A 101 -13.19 3.39 2.47
C VAL A 101 -13.74 4.26 3.61
N PRO A 102 -14.22 5.50 3.39
CA PRO A 102 -14.61 6.35 4.51
C PRO A 102 -15.73 5.73 5.36
N ALA A 103 -16.76 5.20 4.70
CA ALA A 103 -17.91 4.61 5.40
C ALA A 103 -17.56 3.29 6.11
N GLY A 104 -16.72 2.46 5.50
CA GLY A 104 -16.25 1.21 6.10
C GLY A 104 -15.37 1.44 7.31
N LEU A 105 -14.39 2.35 7.21
CA LEU A 105 -13.49 2.69 8.32
C LEU A 105 -14.23 3.36 9.49
N ALA A 106 -15.17 4.27 9.22
CA ALA A 106 -15.92 4.98 10.26
C ALA A 106 -16.71 4.06 11.19
N LYS A 107 -17.10 2.86 10.71
CA LYS A 107 -17.77 1.84 11.53
C LYS A 107 -16.79 1.16 12.48
N VAL A 108 -15.66 0.66 11.96
CA VAL A 108 -14.71 -0.11 12.77
C VAL A 108 -13.89 0.76 13.72
N ALA A 109 -13.63 2.03 13.36
CA ALA A 109 -12.86 2.98 14.17
C ALA A 109 -13.52 3.32 15.52
N LYS A 110 -14.83 3.06 15.68
CA LYS A 110 -15.55 3.28 16.94
C LYS A 110 -15.22 2.24 18.01
N GLU A 111 -14.79 1.06 17.56
CA GLU A 111 -14.64 -0.11 18.44
C GLU A 111 -13.19 -0.58 18.54
N ILE A 112 -12.39 -0.39 17.49
CA ILE A 112 -11.04 -0.92 17.41
C ILE A 112 -10.08 0.17 16.90
N PRO A 113 -8.94 0.40 17.57
CA PRO A 113 -7.93 1.36 17.12
C PRO A 113 -7.35 0.98 15.77
N LEU A 114 -7.38 1.93 14.82
CA LEU A 114 -6.86 1.77 13.47
C LEU A 114 -5.41 2.27 13.38
N VAL A 115 -4.57 1.54 12.67
CA VAL A 115 -3.15 1.84 12.46
C VAL A 115 -2.85 1.77 10.97
N ILE A 116 -2.02 2.67 10.46
CA ILE A 116 -1.46 2.56 9.11
C ILE A 116 -0.01 2.08 9.20
N LEU A 117 0.38 1.14 8.35
CA LEU A 117 1.76 0.78 8.02
C LEU A 117 1.96 0.92 6.51
N SER A 118 2.62 1.97 6.07
CA SER A 118 2.70 2.33 4.65
C SER A 118 4.12 2.50 4.13
N ASN A 119 4.32 2.11 2.88
CA ASN A 119 5.53 2.40 2.10
C ASN A 119 5.55 3.88 1.65
N ALA A 120 5.39 4.79 2.58
CA ALA A 120 5.23 6.22 2.34
C ALA A 120 6.33 7.05 3.01
N MET A 121 6.40 8.33 2.59
CA MET A 121 7.18 9.37 3.25
C MET A 121 6.29 10.19 4.18
N ASN A 122 6.86 10.65 5.31
CA ASN A 122 6.13 11.43 6.31
C ASN A 122 5.49 12.69 5.73
N ALA A 123 6.21 13.37 4.83
CA ALA A 123 5.75 14.61 4.21
C ALA A 123 4.53 14.43 3.28
N GLN A 124 4.26 13.21 2.80
CA GLN A 124 3.20 12.97 1.81
C GLN A 124 1.94 12.34 2.41
N ILE A 125 2.13 11.37 3.33
CA ILE A 125 1.03 10.48 3.72
C ILE A 125 -0.11 11.19 4.45
N MET A 126 0.18 12.23 5.23
CA MET A 126 -0.85 12.89 6.05
C MET A 126 -1.94 13.53 5.20
N SER A 127 -1.61 14.11 4.04
CA SER A 127 -2.59 14.63 3.08
C SER A 127 -3.57 13.57 2.56
N ASN A 128 -3.13 12.31 2.48
CA ASN A 128 -3.99 11.20 2.08
C ASN A 128 -4.81 10.69 3.28
N VAL A 129 -4.21 10.59 4.47
CA VAL A 129 -4.87 10.11 5.69
C VAL A 129 -6.05 11.00 6.09
N GLU A 130 -5.92 12.32 5.98
CA GLU A 130 -6.99 13.29 6.25
C GLU A 130 -8.25 13.04 5.42
N LYS A 131 -8.11 12.43 4.24
CA LYS A 131 -9.23 12.11 3.33
C LYS A 131 -9.93 10.80 3.66
N LEU A 132 -9.37 9.95 4.57
CA LEU A 132 -9.89 8.60 4.84
C LEU A 132 -11.19 8.57 5.66
N GLY A 133 -11.60 9.68 6.27
CA GLY A 133 -12.90 9.81 6.94
C GLY A 133 -13.02 9.06 8.28
N ALA A 134 -11.90 8.62 8.89
CA ALA A 134 -11.85 7.96 10.17
C ALA A 134 -10.57 8.35 10.95
N PRO A 135 -10.60 8.38 12.29
CA PRO A 135 -9.41 8.61 13.08
C PRO A 135 -8.48 7.39 13.07
N PHE A 136 -7.19 7.64 12.94
CA PHE A 136 -6.15 6.61 13.09
C PHE A 136 -5.40 6.83 14.41
N HIS A 137 -5.23 5.74 15.16
CA HIS A 137 -4.46 5.74 16.40
C HIS A 137 -2.99 6.06 16.13
N LYS A 138 -2.43 5.47 15.07
CA LYS A 138 -1.05 5.71 14.62
C LYS A 138 -0.93 5.57 13.10
N VAL A 139 0.05 6.28 12.55
CA VAL A 139 0.48 6.18 11.15
C VAL A 139 1.98 5.93 11.15
N TYR A 140 2.40 4.77 10.68
CA TYR A 140 3.79 4.38 10.54
C TYR A 140 4.18 4.33 9.07
N THR A 141 5.39 4.83 8.78
CA THR A 141 5.90 4.97 7.43
C THR A 141 7.20 4.21 7.23
N ALA A 142 7.52 3.89 5.98
CA ALA A 142 8.80 3.32 5.61
C ALA A 142 9.96 4.26 5.99
N GLU A 143 9.75 5.57 5.94
CA GLU A 143 10.74 6.56 6.35
C GLU A 143 11.08 6.45 7.84
N GLN A 144 10.09 6.29 8.71
CA GLN A 144 10.30 6.08 10.14
C GLN A 144 10.99 4.75 10.44
N ALA A 145 10.55 3.68 9.77
CA ALA A 145 11.12 2.34 9.94
C ALA A 145 12.50 2.17 9.28
N GLN A 146 12.92 3.09 8.39
CA GLN A 146 14.09 2.97 7.51
C GLN A 146 14.06 1.64 6.72
N ALA A 147 12.87 1.18 6.39
CA ALA A 147 12.61 -0.04 5.63
C ALA A 147 11.25 0.02 4.94
N TYR A 148 11.22 -0.45 3.71
CA TYR A 148 9.97 -0.68 2.97
C TYR A 148 9.43 -2.08 3.27
N LYS A 149 8.11 -2.26 3.34
CA LYS A 149 7.47 -3.55 3.13
C LYS A 149 7.84 -4.06 1.72
N PRO A 150 8.11 -5.34 1.54
CA PRO A 150 7.78 -6.49 2.40
C PRO A 150 8.84 -6.85 3.47
N ARG A 151 9.84 -6.01 3.71
CA ARG A 151 10.84 -6.32 4.76
C ARG A 151 10.18 -6.37 6.13
N PHE A 152 10.53 -7.38 6.92
CA PHE A 152 10.02 -7.59 8.28
C PHE A 152 10.29 -6.41 9.20
N GLN A 153 11.43 -5.74 9.02
CA GLN A 153 11.81 -4.55 9.79
C GLN A 153 10.72 -3.48 9.82
N ALA A 154 9.93 -3.30 8.74
CA ALA A 154 8.82 -2.34 8.74
C ALA A 154 7.69 -2.76 9.70
N PHE A 155 7.37 -4.06 9.74
CA PHE A 155 6.37 -4.61 10.66
C PHE A 155 6.87 -4.65 12.10
N GLU A 156 8.12 -5.06 12.31
CA GLU A 156 8.77 -5.10 13.62
C GLU A 156 8.81 -3.70 14.25
N TYR A 157 9.15 -2.67 13.46
CA TYR A 157 9.05 -1.28 13.89
C TYR A 157 7.64 -0.91 14.39
N MET A 158 6.59 -1.30 13.65
CA MET A 158 5.20 -1.07 14.06
C MET A 158 4.89 -1.79 15.38
N PHE A 159 5.28 -3.04 15.54
CA PHE A 159 5.06 -3.81 16.76
C PHE A 159 5.77 -3.18 17.97
N ASP A 160 7.03 -2.81 17.82
CA ASP A 160 7.83 -2.15 18.87
C ASP A 160 7.20 -0.83 19.33
N MET A 161 6.79 0.00 18.36
CA MET A 161 6.18 1.30 18.65
C MET A 161 4.78 1.21 19.26
N LEU A 162 4.05 0.10 19.04
CA LEU A 162 2.74 -0.16 19.65
C LEU A 162 2.84 -0.94 20.97
N GLY A 163 4.00 -1.53 21.27
CA GLY A 163 4.15 -2.43 22.42
C GLY A 163 3.25 -3.66 22.29
N CYS A 164 3.20 -4.28 21.10
CA CYS A 164 2.32 -5.42 20.81
C CYS A 164 3.05 -6.45 19.93
N GLY A 165 2.41 -7.61 19.72
CA GLY A 165 2.89 -8.67 18.84
C GLY A 165 1.95 -8.96 17.67
N PRO A 166 2.35 -9.90 16.79
CA PRO A 166 1.54 -10.32 15.65
C PRO A 166 0.18 -10.92 16.07
N GLU A 167 0.07 -11.49 17.27
CA GLU A 167 -1.16 -12.06 17.83
C GLU A 167 -2.23 -11.00 18.13
N ASP A 168 -1.82 -9.76 18.37
CA ASP A 168 -2.70 -8.63 18.68
C ASP A 168 -3.32 -7.98 17.43
N MET A 169 -2.84 -8.37 16.23
CA MET A 169 -3.15 -7.66 14.99
C MET A 169 -4.19 -8.38 14.13
N LEU A 170 -5.02 -7.56 13.46
CA LEU A 170 -5.64 -7.89 12.18
C LEU A 170 -4.97 -7.02 11.12
N HIS A 171 -4.28 -7.61 10.14
CA HIS A 171 -3.65 -6.86 9.05
C HIS A 171 -4.50 -6.89 7.79
N VAL A 172 -4.75 -5.72 7.20
CA VAL A 172 -5.64 -5.52 6.05
C VAL A 172 -4.85 -4.92 4.88
N SER A 173 -4.80 -5.62 3.75
CA SER A 173 -4.10 -5.14 2.56
C SER A 173 -4.72 -5.69 1.27
N SER A 174 -4.54 -4.97 0.17
CA SER A 174 -4.83 -5.44 -1.20
C SER A 174 -3.64 -6.16 -1.84
N SER A 175 -2.47 -6.20 -1.20
CA SER A 175 -1.25 -6.75 -1.78
C SER A 175 -0.72 -7.96 -1.00
N PHE A 176 -0.47 -9.04 -1.74
CA PHE A 176 0.31 -10.15 -1.22
C PHE A 176 1.79 -9.80 -1.14
N ARG A 177 2.33 -9.19 -2.20
CA ARG A 177 3.77 -8.93 -2.36
C ARG A 177 4.34 -7.98 -1.33
N TYR A 178 3.58 -6.97 -0.95
CA TYR A 178 4.02 -5.95 0.01
C TYR A 178 3.66 -6.31 1.45
N ASP A 179 2.58 -7.08 1.66
CA ASP A 179 1.96 -7.20 2.99
C ASP A 179 1.67 -8.63 3.42
N LEU A 180 0.76 -9.34 2.73
CA LEU A 180 0.18 -10.57 3.28
C LEU A 180 1.17 -11.74 3.37
N MET A 181 2.17 -11.78 2.50
CA MET A 181 3.30 -12.72 2.60
C MET A 181 4.07 -12.49 3.91
N SER A 182 4.54 -11.27 4.13
CA SER A 182 5.30 -10.91 5.32
C SER A 182 4.47 -11.04 6.60
N ALA A 183 3.19 -10.64 6.55
CA ALA A 183 2.28 -10.83 7.67
C ALA A 183 2.09 -12.32 8.04
N HIS A 184 2.04 -13.21 7.03
CA HIS A 184 1.97 -14.65 7.24
C HIS A 184 3.25 -15.17 7.92
N ASP A 185 4.41 -14.83 7.38
CA ASP A 185 5.71 -15.32 7.84
C ASP A 185 6.07 -14.78 9.23
N LEU A 186 5.60 -13.58 9.58
CA LEU A 186 5.70 -12.99 10.93
C LEU A 186 4.70 -13.56 11.94
N GLY A 187 3.79 -14.44 11.51
CA GLY A 187 2.82 -15.10 12.40
C GLY A 187 1.56 -14.28 12.69
N ILE A 188 1.25 -13.22 11.92
CA ILE A 188 -0.04 -12.56 11.99
C ILE A 188 -1.11 -13.53 11.49
N LYS A 189 -1.89 -14.10 12.41
CA LYS A 189 -2.91 -15.10 12.08
C LYS A 189 -4.10 -14.48 11.39
N ASN A 190 -4.52 -13.30 11.84
CA ASN A 190 -5.70 -12.60 11.31
C ASN A 190 -5.28 -11.66 10.17
N LYS A 191 -5.63 -12.03 8.95
CA LYS A 191 -5.33 -11.27 7.74
C LYS A 191 -6.59 -11.08 6.92
N VAL A 192 -6.75 -9.89 6.33
CA VAL A 192 -7.80 -9.59 5.36
C VAL A 192 -7.15 -9.19 4.05
N TRP A 193 -7.52 -9.88 2.99
CA TRP A 193 -7.21 -9.47 1.64
C TRP A 193 -8.38 -8.67 1.05
N VAL A 194 -8.11 -7.41 0.70
CA VAL A 194 -9.06 -6.56 -0.02
C VAL A 194 -8.84 -6.79 -1.51
N ASN A 195 -9.77 -7.48 -2.16
CA ASN A 195 -9.62 -7.83 -3.58
C ASN A 195 -9.92 -6.61 -4.48
N ARG A 196 -8.92 -5.77 -4.68
CA ARG A 196 -8.96 -4.62 -5.61
C ARG A 196 -8.66 -5.00 -7.05
N GLY A 197 -8.48 -6.29 -7.35
CA GLY A 197 -8.12 -6.77 -8.70
C GLY A 197 -6.65 -6.55 -9.08
N HIS A 198 -5.77 -6.22 -8.13
CA HIS A 198 -4.35 -5.95 -8.42
C HIS A 198 -3.52 -7.22 -8.54
N GLU A 199 -3.87 -8.25 -7.80
CA GLU A 199 -3.13 -9.51 -7.71
C GLU A 199 -4.11 -10.70 -7.73
N PRO A 200 -3.70 -11.87 -8.24
CA PRO A 200 -4.52 -13.07 -8.14
C PRO A 200 -4.60 -13.58 -6.69
N ALA A 201 -5.70 -14.25 -6.34
CA ALA A 201 -5.85 -14.89 -5.04
C ALA A 201 -4.74 -15.92 -4.78
N ASN A 202 -4.23 -15.96 -3.53
CA ASN A 202 -3.24 -16.94 -3.09
C ASN A 202 -3.63 -17.53 -1.71
N PRO A 203 -4.46 -18.60 -1.69
CA PRO A 203 -4.99 -19.19 -0.45
C PRO A 203 -3.92 -19.72 0.52
N TYR A 204 -2.69 -19.94 0.05
CA TYR A 204 -1.57 -20.41 0.90
C TYR A 204 -1.36 -19.52 2.13
N TYR A 205 -1.54 -18.20 1.97
CA TYR A 205 -1.28 -17.27 3.07
C TYR A 205 -2.40 -17.18 4.13
N GLY A 206 -3.52 -17.87 3.95
CA GLY A 206 -4.64 -17.94 4.91
C GLY A 206 -5.15 -16.56 5.33
N TYR A 207 -6.22 -16.10 4.70
CA TYR A 207 -6.82 -14.78 4.92
C TYR A 207 -8.33 -14.84 4.78
N THR A 208 -9.02 -13.82 5.26
CA THR A 208 -10.41 -13.55 4.89
C THR A 208 -10.41 -12.60 3.68
N GLU A 209 -11.10 -12.99 2.61
CA GLU A 209 -11.26 -12.12 1.43
C GLU A 209 -12.48 -11.22 1.61
N ILE A 210 -12.33 -9.93 1.28
CA ILE A 210 -13.42 -8.97 1.12
C ILE A 210 -13.27 -8.26 -0.23
N ALA A 211 -14.39 -7.94 -0.86
CA ALA A 211 -14.38 -7.22 -2.15
C ALA A 211 -13.88 -5.77 -1.98
N ASP A 212 -14.22 -5.15 -0.84
CA ASP A 212 -13.88 -3.78 -0.50
C ASP A 212 -13.95 -3.55 1.03
N ILE A 213 -13.58 -2.37 1.51
CA ILE A 213 -13.53 -2.04 2.95
C ILE A 213 -14.92 -2.04 3.61
N SER A 214 -16.01 -1.95 2.84
CA SER A 214 -17.36 -2.06 3.41
C SER A 214 -17.65 -3.45 4.02
N GLY A 215 -16.92 -4.48 3.60
CA GLY A 215 -16.98 -5.83 4.17
C GLY A 215 -16.24 -5.99 5.50
N LEU A 216 -15.34 -5.07 5.86
CA LEU A 216 -14.50 -5.20 7.05
C LEU A 216 -15.27 -5.23 8.38
N PRO A 217 -16.35 -4.43 8.59
CA PRO A 217 -17.16 -4.52 9.81
C PRO A 217 -17.65 -5.95 10.08
N GLY A 218 -18.13 -6.65 9.06
CA GLY A 218 -18.59 -8.05 9.18
C GLY A 218 -17.49 -9.02 9.63
N VAL A 219 -16.24 -8.80 9.24
CA VAL A 219 -15.09 -9.63 9.66
C VAL A 219 -14.84 -9.52 11.16
N VAL A 220 -15.03 -8.34 11.73
CA VAL A 220 -14.84 -8.07 13.16
C VAL A 220 -16.15 -8.12 13.97
N GLY A 221 -17.25 -8.57 13.36
CA GLY A 221 -18.53 -8.78 14.01
C GLY A 221 -19.27 -7.50 14.43
N LEU A 222 -19.22 -6.48 13.55
CA LEU A 222 -19.94 -5.20 13.65
C LEU A 222 -21.01 -5.07 12.57
#